data_2df2a28e79d1cd5a6c60bd98ca2a2e78
#
_entry.id   2df2a28e79d1cd5a6c60bd98ca2a2e78
#
_cell.length_a   1.000
_cell.length_b   1.000
_cell.length_c   1.000
_cell.angle_alpha   90.00
_cell.angle_beta   90.00
_cell.angle_gamma   90.00
#
_symmetry.space_group_name_H-M   'P 1'
#
loop_
_entity.id
_entity.type
_entity.pdbx_description
1 polymer ?
#
loop_
_entity_poly.entity_id
_entity_poly.type
_entity_poly.pdbx_seq_one_letter_code
_entity_poly.pdbx_strand_id
1 'polypeptide(L)'
;MKRIIITILFVLGLSLGCSTQEQDTGNSLVIYCPHPLEFINPLVEDFKVQNPGVNVDIIAAGVGELLKRVESEKDNPLGDILWGGSLNTVKPKVDLFENYTSTNEENISAEYKNVEGAITRFTTIPSVLMVNTNLAGNIKIEGYADLLNPALKGKIACADPSASSSSFEHLVNMLFAMGNGNPERGWDYVQKLCANLYGKLLSGSSAVYKGVADGEYMVGLTFEEGGANYVVAGSPVKLVYMKEGIVFKPDGIYIIKNAKNMENAKKFVDYATSYEAQKTINERLNRRSVRNDLPPSDILLSVDKINVINDDEALVEANKQNWLNKFKDIYTGI
;
A
#
# COMPACT_ATOMS: atom_id res chain seq x y z
N MET A 1 -26.40 49.45 -72.22
CA MET A 1 -26.83 48.81 -70.97
C MET A 1 -25.59 48.17 -70.30
N LYS A 2 -24.97 48.85 -69.36
CA LYS A 2 -23.77 48.36 -68.60
C LYS A 2 -24.25 47.89 -67.26
N ARG A 3 -24.06 46.61 -66.92
CA ARG A 3 -24.36 46.04 -65.66
C ARG A 3 -23.09 46.21 -64.75
N ILE A 4 -23.25 46.90 -63.64
CA ILE A 4 -22.25 47.08 -62.64
C ILE A 4 -22.46 45.90 -61.63
N ILE A 5 -21.45 45.06 -61.46
CA ILE A 5 -21.40 43.99 -60.44
C ILE A 5 -20.65 44.57 -59.24
N ILE A 6 -21.36 44.74 -58.12
CA ILE A 6 -20.78 45.14 -56.84
C ILE A 6 -20.40 43.87 -56.10
N THR A 7 -19.09 43.64 -55.92
CA THR A 7 -18.55 42.54 -55.13
C THR A 7 -18.42 43.02 -53.68
N ILE A 8 -19.25 42.49 -52.79
CA ILE A 8 -19.17 42.71 -51.35
C ILE A 8 -18.14 41.73 -50.78
N LEU A 9 -17.01 42.23 -50.33
CA LEU A 9 -16.02 41.46 -49.57
C LEU A 9 -16.48 41.33 -48.11
N PHE A 10 -16.85 40.14 -47.71
CA PHE A 10 -17.15 39.78 -46.32
C PHE A 10 -15.84 39.41 -45.62
N VAL A 11 -15.29 40.33 -44.79
CA VAL A 11 -14.14 40.03 -43.95
C VAL A 11 -14.65 39.34 -42.69
N LEU A 12 -14.49 37.98 -42.62
CA LEU A 12 -14.70 37.22 -41.40
C LEU A 12 -13.48 37.42 -40.49
N GLY A 13 -13.64 38.24 -39.46
CA GLY A 13 -12.68 38.33 -38.35
C GLY A 13 -12.75 37.07 -37.48
N LEU A 14 -11.82 36.13 -37.66
CA LEU A 14 -11.55 35.05 -36.70
C LEU A 14 -10.85 35.66 -35.49
N SER A 15 -11.63 36.00 -34.47
CA SER A 15 -11.09 36.21 -33.09
C SER A 15 -10.76 34.84 -32.53
N LEU A 16 -9.48 34.48 -32.63
CA LEU A 16 -8.89 33.41 -31.82
C LEU A 16 -8.91 33.87 -30.35
N GLY A 17 -9.99 33.55 -29.67
CA GLY A 17 -10.03 33.60 -28.21
C GLY A 17 -9.13 32.48 -27.70
N CYS A 18 -7.85 32.79 -27.45
CA CYS A 18 -6.98 31.98 -26.64
C CYS A 18 -7.53 32.10 -25.22
N SER A 19 -8.43 31.20 -24.79
CA SER A 19 -8.70 31.00 -23.39
C SER A 19 -7.47 30.32 -22.80
N THR A 20 -6.53 31.13 -22.30
CA THR A 20 -5.60 30.65 -21.29
C THR A 20 -6.46 30.17 -20.12
N GLN A 21 -6.67 28.86 -20.01
CA GLN A 21 -6.99 28.28 -18.73
C GLN A 21 -5.83 28.70 -17.81
N GLU A 22 -6.05 29.71 -16.99
CA GLU A 22 -5.26 29.89 -15.78
C GLU A 22 -5.43 28.58 -15.01
N GLN A 23 -4.42 27.73 -15.09
CA GLN A 23 -4.24 26.70 -14.09
C GLN A 23 -4.11 27.45 -12.77
N ASP A 24 -5.14 27.38 -11.94
CA ASP A 24 -5.11 27.81 -10.56
C ASP A 24 -4.10 26.89 -9.83
N THR A 25 -2.81 27.22 -10.01
CA THR A 25 -1.68 26.44 -9.48
C THR A 25 -1.44 26.73 -7.99
N GLY A 26 -2.27 27.58 -7.38
CA GLY A 26 -2.08 28.03 -6.00
C GLY A 26 -2.77 27.21 -4.93
N ASN A 27 -3.73 26.33 -5.26
CA ASN A 27 -4.58 25.68 -4.26
C ASN A 27 -4.97 24.25 -4.61
N SER A 28 -4.08 23.49 -5.22
CA SER A 28 -4.28 22.09 -5.55
C SER A 28 -3.27 21.18 -4.83
N LEU A 29 -3.58 19.89 -4.78
CA LEU A 29 -2.72 18.85 -4.26
C LEU A 29 -2.97 17.58 -5.08
N VAL A 30 -1.96 17.10 -5.78
CA VAL A 30 -2.05 15.87 -6.58
C VAL A 30 -1.35 14.73 -5.85
N ILE A 31 -2.12 13.71 -5.48
CA ILE A 31 -1.66 12.57 -4.69
C ILE A 31 -1.63 11.31 -5.55
N TYR A 32 -0.47 10.70 -5.66
CA TYR A 32 -0.28 9.35 -6.21
C TYR A 32 -0.47 8.33 -5.10
N CYS A 33 -1.48 7.45 -5.20
CA CYS A 33 -1.85 6.60 -4.09
C CYS A 33 -2.21 5.17 -4.53
N PRO A 34 -1.52 4.14 -4.01
CA PRO A 34 -1.85 2.74 -4.25
C PRO A 34 -2.90 2.16 -3.30
N HIS A 35 -3.33 2.94 -2.29
CA HIS A 35 -4.32 2.48 -1.33
C HIS A 35 -5.73 2.42 -1.94
N PRO A 36 -6.60 1.53 -1.44
CA PRO A 36 -8.01 1.51 -1.81
C PRO A 36 -8.71 2.84 -1.48
N LEU A 37 -9.61 3.29 -2.37
CA LEU A 37 -10.33 4.55 -2.19
C LEU A 37 -11.16 4.56 -0.89
N GLU A 38 -11.69 3.42 -0.48
CA GLU A 38 -12.46 3.27 0.77
C GLU A 38 -11.62 3.61 2.00
N PHE A 39 -10.31 3.35 1.94
CA PHE A 39 -9.38 3.72 3.00
C PHE A 39 -9.03 5.20 2.98
N ILE A 40 -8.74 5.76 1.80
CA ILE A 40 -8.18 7.12 1.71
C ILE A 40 -9.25 8.22 1.70
N ASN A 41 -10.45 7.97 1.14
CA ASN A 41 -11.48 9.00 1.00
C ASN A 41 -11.88 9.67 2.32
N PRO A 42 -12.09 8.94 3.44
CA PRO A 42 -12.42 9.58 4.71
C PRO A 42 -11.34 10.57 5.18
N LEU A 43 -10.06 10.23 4.96
CA LEU A 43 -8.94 11.07 5.34
C LEU A 43 -8.79 12.29 4.41
N VAL A 44 -9.02 12.10 3.11
CA VAL A 44 -8.97 13.20 2.13
C VAL A 44 -10.09 14.20 2.38
N GLU A 45 -11.30 13.73 2.65
CA GLU A 45 -12.43 14.63 2.95
C GLU A 45 -12.20 15.40 4.25
N ASP A 46 -11.65 14.76 5.28
CA ASP A 46 -11.31 15.45 6.53
C ASP A 46 -10.17 16.48 6.31
N PHE A 47 -9.15 16.14 5.53
CA PHE A 47 -8.12 17.11 5.14
C PHE A 47 -8.70 18.34 4.43
N LYS A 48 -9.64 18.14 3.49
CA LYS A 48 -10.31 19.24 2.76
C LYS A 48 -11.13 20.12 3.69
N VAL A 49 -11.80 19.54 4.69
CA VAL A 49 -12.54 20.31 5.71
C VAL A 49 -11.59 21.20 6.51
N GLN A 50 -10.41 20.68 6.87
CA GLN A 50 -9.41 21.45 7.62
C GLN A 50 -8.63 22.46 6.76
N ASN A 51 -8.64 22.28 5.43
CA ASN A 51 -7.94 23.14 4.46
C ASN A 51 -8.90 23.64 3.37
N PRO A 52 -9.86 24.54 3.72
CA PRO A 52 -10.86 25.00 2.77
C PRO A 52 -10.24 25.63 1.53
N GLY A 53 -10.71 25.22 0.36
CA GLY A 53 -10.24 25.71 -0.92
C GLY A 53 -9.09 24.92 -1.54
N VAL A 54 -8.52 23.93 -0.85
CA VAL A 54 -7.53 23.02 -1.47
C VAL A 54 -8.28 21.95 -2.28
N ASN A 55 -8.01 21.92 -3.59
CA ASN A 55 -8.48 20.86 -4.47
C ASN A 55 -7.54 19.66 -4.39
N VAL A 56 -8.05 18.49 -4.04
CA VAL A 56 -7.25 17.27 -3.94
C VAL A 56 -7.63 16.33 -5.08
N ASP A 57 -6.64 16.02 -5.93
CA ASP A 57 -6.76 15.04 -7.00
C ASP A 57 -5.98 13.77 -6.65
N ILE A 58 -6.63 12.61 -6.78
CA ILE A 58 -6.02 11.32 -6.49
C ILE A 58 -5.82 10.54 -7.78
N ILE A 59 -4.59 10.11 -8.01
CA ILE A 59 -4.23 9.21 -9.10
C ILE A 59 -3.91 7.85 -8.48
N ALA A 60 -4.86 6.92 -8.64
CA ALA A 60 -4.77 5.57 -8.09
C ALA A 60 -4.17 4.60 -9.10
N ALA A 61 -3.07 3.94 -8.71
CA ALA A 61 -2.44 2.86 -9.47
C ALA A 61 -1.56 2.01 -8.55
N GLY A 62 -0.98 0.92 -9.06
CA GLY A 62 -0.02 0.14 -8.29
C GLY A 62 1.26 0.94 -7.98
N VAL A 63 1.85 0.73 -6.80
CA VAL A 63 3.03 1.50 -6.34
C VAL A 63 4.19 1.48 -7.35
N GLY A 64 4.43 0.35 -8.03
CA GLY A 64 5.48 0.26 -9.05
C GLY A 64 5.22 1.12 -10.29
N GLU A 65 3.95 1.26 -10.70
CA GLU A 65 3.53 2.16 -11.78
C GLU A 65 3.68 3.61 -11.36
N LEU A 66 3.22 3.96 -10.15
CA LEU A 66 3.32 5.31 -9.62
C LEU A 66 4.78 5.75 -9.46
N LEU A 67 5.67 4.88 -8.99
CA LEU A 67 7.11 5.19 -8.91
C LEU A 67 7.75 5.42 -10.28
N LYS A 68 7.40 4.62 -11.29
CA LYS A 68 7.86 4.86 -12.68
C LYS A 68 7.36 6.21 -13.19
N ARG A 69 6.14 6.57 -12.83
CA ARG A 69 5.55 7.87 -13.18
C ARG A 69 6.31 9.01 -12.54
N VAL A 70 6.55 8.96 -11.21
CA VAL A 70 7.39 9.95 -10.50
C VAL A 70 8.77 10.08 -11.16
N GLU A 71 9.41 8.96 -11.49
CA GLU A 71 10.72 8.94 -12.14
C GLU A 71 10.70 9.58 -13.55
N SER A 72 9.66 9.30 -14.34
CA SER A 72 9.52 9.88 -15.68
C SER A 72 9.18 11.36 -15.67
N GLU A 73 8.54 11.85 -14.62
CA GLU A 73 8.12 13.23 -14.43
C GLU A 73 9.13 14.08 -13.62
N LYS A 74 10.29 13.53 -13.22
CA LYS A 74 11.23 14.14 -12.27
C LYS A 74 11.66 15.58 -12.63
N ASP A 75 11.73 15.91 -13.92
CA ASP A 75 12.13 17.23 -14.41
C ASP A 75 10.95 18.24 -14.46
N ASN A 76 9.70 17.76 -14.42
CA ASN A 76 8.48 18.55 -14.36
C ASN A 76 7.39 17.75 -13.65
N PRO A 77 7.42 17.63 -12.32
CA PRO A 77 6.48 16.82 -11.56
C PRO A 77 5.03 17.25 -11.79
N LEU A 78 4.16 16.25 -11.99
CA LEU A 78 2.71 16.46 -12.09
C LEU A 78 2.01 16.03 -10.79
N GLY A 79 2.63 15.17 -9.98
CA GLY A 79 2.21 14.80 -8.65
C GLY A 79 2.98 15.57 -7.59
N ASP A 80 2.37 15.74 -6.42
CA ASP A 80 2.99 16.41 -5.27
C ASP A 80 3.40 15.40 -4.19
N ILE A 81 2.64 14.33 -4.03
CA ILE A 81 2.84 13.31 -3.00
C ILE A 81 2.73 11.91 -3.62
N LEU A 82 3.58 10.99 -3.19
CA LEU A 82 3.31 9.56 -3.22
C LEU A 82 2.87 9.15 -1.82
N TRP A 83 1.61 8.69 -1.67
CA TRP A 83 1.05 8.28 -0.40
C TRP A 83 0.79 6.76 -0.37
N GLY A 84 1.69 6.04 0.23
CA GLY A 84 1.67 4.58 0.34
C GLY A 84 2.84 3.90 -0.37
N GLY A 85 2.89 2.60 -0.22
CA GLY A 85 3.98 1.74 -0.66
C GLY A 85 4.93 1.41 0.49
N SER A 86 5.31 0.13 0.58
CA SER A 86 6.26 -0.31 1.61
C SER A 86 7.64 0.32 1.42
N LEU A 87 8.37 0.48 2.51
CA LEU A 87 9.74 1.01 2.48
C LEU A 87 10.63 0.23 1.52
N ASN A 88 10.54 -1.10 1.51
CA ASN A 88 11.29 -1.96 0.58
C ASN A 88 11.03 -1.65 -0.90
N THR A 89 9.91 -1.00 -1.20
CA THR A 89 9.55 -0.63 -2.57
C THR A 89 10.00 0.79 -2.92
N VAL A 90 9.93 1.73 -1.98
CA VAL A 90 10.16 3.16 -2.25
C VAL A 90 11.58 3.60 -1.90
N LYS A 91 12.19 3.07 -0.84
CA LYS A 91 13.54 3.44 -0.37
C LYS A 91 14.63 3.39 -1.44
N PRO A 92 14.65 2.42 -2.39
CA PRO A 92 15.63 2.43 -3.50
C PRO A 92 15.52 3.64 -4.44
N LYS A 93 14.45 4.42 -4.35
CA LYS A 93 14.14 5.60 -5.15
C LYS A 93 14.02 6.87 -4.30
N VAL A 94 14.59 6.87 -3.08
CA VAL A 94 14.47 7.99 -2.12
C VAL A 94 14.91 9.33 -2.69
N ASP A 95 15.85 9.34 -3.62
CA ASP A 95 16.35 10.55 -4.30
C ASP A 95 15.28 11.30 -5.13
N LEU A 96 14.14 10.64 -5.43
CA LEU A 96 13.00 11.26 -6.11
C LEU A 96 12.14 12.10 -5.17
N PHE A 97 12.41 12.09 -3.88
CA PHE A 97 11.56 12.71 -2.85
C PHE A 97 12.29 13.82 -2.11
N GLU A 98 11.51 14.78 -1.61
CA GLU A 98 11.97 15.92 -0.85
C GLU A 98 12.12 15.59 0.63
N ASN A 99 13.13 16.14 1.27
CA ASN A 99 13.29 16.01 2.71
C ASN A 99 12.25 16.86 3.42
N TYR A 100 11.47 16.22 4.27
CA TYR A 100 10.51 16.88 5.15
C TYR A 100 10.29 16.09 6.42
N THR A 101 10.39 16.74 7.55
CA THR A 101 10.06 16.18 8.86
C THR A 101 8.72 16.75 9.31
N SER A 102 7.75 15.87 9.54
CA SER A 102 6.43 16.29 10.02
C SER A 102 6.52 17.04 11.35
N THR A 103 5.63 18.02 11.54
CA THR A 103 5.45 18.70 12.83
C THR A 103 5.01 17.76 13.96
N ASN A 104 4.51 16.58 13.62
CA ASN A 104 4.10 15.54 14.57
C ASN A 104 5.19 14.50 14.86
N GLU A 105 6.40 14.69 14.37
CA GLU A 105 7.49 13.70 14.46
C GLU A 105 7.80 13.29 15.89
N GLU A 106 7.67 14.17 16.88
CA GLU A 106 7.92 13.86 18.28
C GLU A 106 7.01 12.75 18.84
N ASN A 107 5.78 12.66 18.32
CA ASN A 107 4.77 11.69 18.74
C ASN A 107 4.78 10.39 17.90
N ILE A 108 5.72 10.25 16.99
CA ILE A 108 5.94 9.01 16.24
C ILE A 108 6.81 8.07 17.10
N SER A 109 6.45 6.78 17.13
CA SER A 109 7.23 5.75 17.84
C SER A 109 8.68 5.71 17.38
N ALA A 110 9.61 5.41 18.28
CA ALA A 110 11.04 5.53 18.02
C ALA A 110 11.51 4.73 16.79
N GLU A 111 10.93 3.54 16.59
CA GLU A 111 11.21 2.65 15.46
C GLU A 111 10.68 3.16 14.12
N TYR A 112 9.77 4.15 14.14
CA TYR A 112 9.14 4.71 12.93
C TYR A 112 9.54 6.16 12.65
N LYS A 113 10.57 6.68 13.34
CA LYS A 113 11.09 8.03 13.09
C LYS A 113 11.61 8.19 11.67
N ASN A 114 11.47 9.40 11.14
CA ASN A 114 12.00 9.78 9.82
C ASN A 114 13.51 10.00 9.90
N VAL A 115 14.29 8.93 9.79
CA VAL A 115 15.76 9.00 9.86
C VAL A 115 16.41 9.26 8.52
N GLU A 116 15.71 9.00 7.41
CA GLU A 116 16.20 9.22 6.04
C GLU A 116 15.94 10.66 5.55
N GLY A 117 15.11 11.42 6.23
CA GLY A 117 14.72 12.77 5.86
C GLY A 117 13.53 12.86 4.88
N ALA A 118 13.48 12.00 3.88
CA ALA A 118 12.45 12.01 2.83
C ALA A 118 11.33 10.99 3.02
N ILE A 119 11.35 10.22 4.11
CA ILE A 119 10.39 9.13 4.36
C ILE A 119 9.61 9.39 5.64
N THR A 120 8.40 9.92 5.52
CA THR A 120 7.48 10.01 6.66
C THR A 120 6.73 8.70 6.79
N ARG A 121 6.96 7.93 7.87
CA ARG A 121 6.18 6.71 8.14
C ARG A 121 4.77 7.10 8.51
N PHE A 122 3.82 6.33 7.99
CA PHE A 122 2.42 6.66 8.06
C PHE A 122 1.61 5.64 8.87
N THR A 123 1.69 4.37 8.51
CA THR A 123 1.01 3.26 9.20
C THR A 123 1.89 2.01 9.15
N THR A 124 1.53 0.97 9.91
CA THR A 124 2.14 -0.35 9.76
C THR A 124 1.14 -1.36 9.24
N ILE A 125 1.60 -2.23 8.36
CA ILE A 125 0.75 -3.18 7.65
C ILE A 125 1.33 -4.59 7.81
N PRO A 126 1.10 -5.27 8.94
CA PRO A 126 1.61 -6.63 9.14
C PRO A 126 0.89 -7.62 8.21
N SER A 127 1.65 -8.61 7.76
CA SER A 127 1.11 -9.77 7.06
C SER A 127 0.31 -10.67 8.01
N VAL A 128 -0.82 -11.19 7.56
CA VAL A 128 -1.67 -12.13 8.31
C VAL A 128 -2.24 -13.21 7.39
N LEU A 129 -2.65 -14.33 7.97
CA LEU A 129 -3.54 -15.25 7.28
C LEU A 129 -4.98 -14.89 7.60
N MET A 130 -5.82 -14.83 6.58
CA MET A 130 -7.27 -14.72 6.71
C MET A 130 -7.88 -16.10 6.49
N VAL A 131 -8.67 -16.57 7.44
CA VAL A 131 -9.23 -17.94 7.42
C VAL A 131 -10.75 -17.86 7.41
N ASN A 132 -11.39 -18.50 6.42
CA ASN A 132 -12.84 -18.68 6.40
C ASN A 132 -13.24 -19.74 7.41
N THR A 133 -13.97 -19.35 8.44
CA THR A 133 -14.33 -20.22 9.58
C THR A 133 -15.32 -21.30 9.21
N ASN A 134 -16.19 -21.05 8.22
CA ASN A 134 -17.15 -22.05 7.74
C ASN A 134 -16.47 -23.17 6.97
N LEU A 135 -15.44 -22.84 6.18
CA LEU A 135 -14.71 -23.82 5.37
C LEU A 135 -13.63 -24.57 6.16
N ALA A 136 -13.01 -23.90 7.13
CA ALA A 136 -11.91 -24.50 7.92
C ALA A 136 -12.38 -25.65 8.82
N GLY A 137 -13.62 -25.59 9.32
CA GLY A 137 -14.14 -26.62 10.22
C GLY A 137 -13.19 -26.88 11.39
N ASN A 138 -12.71 -28.11 11.51
CA ASN A 138 -11.77 -28.51 12.57
C ASN A 138 -10.28 -28.38 12.18
N ILE A 139 -9.97 -27.86 10.99
CA ILE A 139 -8.59 -27.67 10.57
C ILE A 139 -7.99 -26.49 11.36
N LYS A 140 -6.96 -26.81 12.16
CA LYS A 140 -6.24 -25.81 12.94
C LYS A 140 -5.25 -25.07 12.04
N ILE A 141 -5.36 -23.75 11.98
CA ILE A 141 -4.46 -22.87 11.24
C ILE A 141 -4.00 -21.79 12.23
N GLU A 142 -2.73 -21.82 12.63
CA GLU A 142 -2.09 -20.90 13.58
C GLU A 142 -0.84 -20.24 13.00
N GLY A 143 -0.40 -20.68 11.83
CA GLY A 143 0.79 -20.14 11.19
C GLY A 143 1.08 -20.74 9.83
N TYR A 144 2.24 -20.41 9.33
CA TYR A 144 2.71 -20.83 8.01
C TYR A 144 2.87 -22.37 7.91
N ALA A 145 3.39 -23.01 8.96
CA ALA A 145 3.59 -24.47 8.94
C ALA A 145 2.28 -25.23 8.66
N ASP A 146 1.15 -24.72 9.15
CA ASP A 146 -0.14 -25.35 8.99
C ASP A 146 -0.65 -25.30 7.55
N LEU A 147 -0.16 -24.35 6.72
CA LEU A 147 -0.51 -24.24 5.30
C LEU A 147 0.04 -25.40 4.45
N LEU A 148 0.96 -26.20 4.99
CA LEU A 148 1.47 -27.40 4.32
C LEU A 148 0.56 -28.61 4.51
N ASN A 149 -0.54 -28.49 5.28
CA ASN A 149 -1.52 -29.55 5.43
C ASN A 149 -2.12 -29.92 4.05
N PRO A 150 -2.05 -31.19 3.62
CA PRO A 150 -2.59 -31.64 2.34
C PRO A 150 -4.09 -31.35 2.14
N ALA A 151 -4.85 -31.22 3.24
CA ALA A 151 -6.27 -30.88 3.18
C ALA A 151 -6.52 -29.44 2.68
N LEU A 152 -5.48 -28.59 2.68
CA LEU A 152 -5.52 -27.21 2.17
C LEU A 152 -5.09 -27.11 0.70
N LYS A 153 -4.68 -28.20 0.07
CA LYS A 153 -4.24 -28.19 -1.33
C LYS A 153 -5.31 -27.60 -2.24
N GLY A 154 -4.95 -26.53 -2.99
CA GLY A 154 -5.84 -25.80 -3.87
C GLY A 154 -6.89 -24.91 -3.17
N LYS A 155 -6.81 -24.78 -1.83
CA LYS A 155 -7.74 -23.95 -1.04
C LYS A 155 -7.07 -22.72 -0.41
N ILE A 156 -5.85 -22.43 -0.83
CA ILE A 156 -5.05 -21.29 -0.36
C ILE A 156 -5.04 -20.22 -1.41
N ALA A 157 -5.53 -19.03 -1.08
CA ALA A 157 -5.43 -17.83 -1.91
C ALA A 157 -4.07 -17.16 -1.69
N CYS A 158 -3.33 -16.95 -2.76
CA CYS A 158 -2.06 -16.22 -2.76
C CYS A 158 -1.99 -15.34 -4.00
N ALA A 159 -1.58 -14.08 -3.84
CA ALA A 159 -1.32 -13.21 -4.98
C ALA A 159 0.11 -13.40 -5.50
N ASP A 160 0.35 -12.99 -6.75
CA ASP A 160 1.69 -13.00 -7.34
C ASP A 160 2.57 -11.95 -6.61
N PRO A 161 3.70 -12.34 -6.00
CA PRO A 161 4.61 -11.40 -5.35
C PRO A 161 5.21 -10.35 -6.29
N SER A 162 5.26 -10.62 -7.59
CA SER A 162 5.74 -9.65 -8.58
C SER A 162 4.71 -8.56 -8.90
N ALA A 163 3.41 -8.85 -8.66
CA ALA A 163 2.30 -7.95 -8.95
C ALA A 163 1.73 -7.26 -7.70
N SER A 164 1.92 -7.87 -6.52
CA SER A 164 1.35 -7.42 -5.25
C SER A 164 2.44 -7.19 -4.21
N SER A 165 2.56 -5.95 -3.72
CA SER A 165 3.52 -5.61 -2.66
C SER A 165 3.24 -6.39 -1.36
N SER A 166 1.97 -6.54 -0.96
CA SER A 166 1.64 -7.33 0.23
C SER A 166 1.98 -8.82 0.08
N SER A 167 1.90 -9.37 -1.14
CA SER A 167 2.34 -10.73 -1.41
C SER A 167 3.87 -10.86 -1.38
N PHE A 168 4.58 -9.83 -1.83
CA PHE A 168 6.04 -9.78 -1.67
C PHE A 168 6.42 -9.70 -0.18
N GLU A 169 5.73 -8.90 0.61
CA GLU A 169 5.96 -8.86 2.08
C GLU A 169 5.66 -10.21 2.73
N HIS A 170 4.66 -10.96 2.27
CA HIS A 170 4.46 -12.35 2.70
C HIS A 170 5.62 -13.26 2.32
N LEU A 171 6.18 -13.12 1.12
CA LEU A 171 7.36 -13.90 0.71
C LEU A 171 8.54 -13.59 1.64
N VAL A 172 8.84 -12.31 1.89
CA VAL A 172 9.88 -11.88 2.83
C VAL A 172 9.61 -12.49 4.22
N ASN A 173 8.38 -12.34 4.72
CA ASN A 173 8.00 -12.86 6.04
C ASN A 173 8.20 -14.37 6.14
N MET A 174 7.79 -15.14 5.13
CA MET A 174 8.01 -16.58 5.07
C MET A 174 9.49 -16.95 5.07
N LEU A 175 10.31 -16.24 4.30
CA LEU A 175 11.74 -16.51 4.23
C LEU A 175 12.43 -16.31 5.58
N PHE A 176 12.11 -15.25 6.30
CA PHE A 176 12.70 -14.98 7.60
C PHE A 176 12.10 -15.83 8.73
N ALA A 177 10.77 -15.95 8.80
CA ALA A 177 10.09 -16.72 9.84
C ALA A 177 10.40 -18.22 9.75
N MET A 178 10.25 -18.81 8.57
CA MET A 178 10.49 -20.25 8.38
C MET A 178 11.97 -20.60 8.25
N GLY A 179 12.79 -19.61 7.96
CA GLY A 179 14.25 -19.76 7.93
C GLY A 179 14.95 -19.49 9.26
N ASN A 180 14.20 -19.18 10.35
CA ASN A 180 14.76 -18.77 11.65
C ASN A 180 15.76 -17.61 11.49
N GLY A 181 15.37 -16.56 10.79
CA GLY A 181 16.18 -15.37 10.51
C GLY A 181 17.17 -15.52 9.34
N ASN A 182 17.30 -16.70 8.75
CA ASN A 182 18.11 -16.92 7.56
C ASN A 182 17.20 -17.18 6.33
N PRO A 183 17.00 -16.20 5.43
CA PRO A 183 16.06 -16.32 4.31
C PRO A 183 16.40 -17.47 3.34
N GLU A 184 17.68 -17.87 3.21
CA GLU A 184 18.04 -18.99 2.34
C GLU A 184 17.43 -20.33 2.81
N ARG A 185 17.28 -20.52 4.11
CA ARG A 185 16.62 -21.71 4.66
C ARG A 185 15.10 -21.67 4.51
N GLY A 186 14.50 -20.48 4.38
CA GLY A 186 13.07 -20.32 4.19
C GLY A 186 12.55 -20.82 2.85
N TRP A 187 13.42 -20.98 1.85
CA TRP A 187 13.04 -21.44 0.51
C TRP A 187 12.51 -22.86 0.48
N ASP A 188 12.95 -23.74 1.38
CA ASP A 188 12.40 -25.10 1.51
C ASP A 188 10.91 -25.07 1.86
N TYR A 189 10.52 -24.13 2.71
CA TYR A 189 9.12 -23.91 3.04
C TYR A 189 8.34 -23.36 1.84
N VAL A 190 8.87 -22.32 1.18
CA VAL A 190 8.24 -21.67 0.02
C VAL A 190 7.97 -22.69 -1.08
N GLN A 191 8.92 -23.59 -1.38
CA GLN A 191 8.76 -24.65 -2.36
C GLN A 191 7.60 -25.60 -2.01
N LYS A 192 7.52 -26.03 -0.74
CA LYS A 192 6.43 -26.91 -0.26
C LYS A 192 5.08 -26.18 -0.31
N LEU A 193 5.04 -24.90 0.06
CA LEU A 193 3.82 -24.09 -0.03
C LEU A 193 3.36 -23.95 -1.48
N CYS A 194 4.26 -23.65 -2.43
CA CYS A 194 3.91 -23.56 -3.85
C CYS A 194 3.26 -24.84 -4.36
N ALA A 195 3.78 -26.02 -3.97
CA ALA A 195 3.16 -27.31 -4.32
C ALA A 195 1.76 -27.48 -3.73
N ASN A 196 1.48 -26.84 -2.58
CA ASN A 196 0.17 -26.90 -1.92
C ASN A 196 -0.81 -25.83 -2.43
N LEU A 197 -0.32 -24.72 -3.02
CA LEU A 197 -1.17 -23.73 -3.65
C LEU A 197 -2.01 -24.33 -4.77
N TYR A 198 -1.43 -25.20 -5.59
CA TYR A 198 -2.10 -25.97 -6.65
C TYR A 198 -3.20 -25.19 -7.37
N GLY A 199 -2.83 -24.04 -7.87
CA GLY A 199 -3.81 -23.18 -8.50
C GLY A 199 -3.17 -21.94 -9.09
N LYS A 200 -3.99 -21.00 -9.49
CA LYS A 200 -3.57 -19.76 -10.11
C LYS A 200 -3.22 -18.73 -9.05
N LEU A 201 -2.06 -18.10 -9.17
CA LEU A 201 -1.77 -16.90 -8.40
C LEU A 201 -2.74 -15.78 -8.77
N LEU A 202 -3.26 -15.09 -7.77
CA LEU A 202 -4.19 -13.99 -7.94
C LEU A 202 -3.45 -12.69 -8.29
N SER A 203 -4.14 -11.77 -8.94
CA SER A 203 -3.55 -10.51 -9.44
C SER A 203 -3.19 -9.51 -8.34
N GLY A 204 -3.78 -9.64 -7.14
CA GLY A 204 -3.55 -8.72 -6.05
C GLY A 204 -4.21 -9.15 -4.75
N SER A 205 -3.87 -8.46 -3.68
CA SER A 205 -4.36 -8.76 -2.33
C SER A 205 -5.87 -8.61 -2.17
N SER A 206 -6.50 -7.69 -2.91
CA SER A 206 -7.96 -7.54 -2.88
C SER A 206 -8.68 -8.80 -3.38
N ALA A 207 -8.16 -9.48 -4.39
CA ALA A 207 -8.69 -10.76 -4.83
C ALA A 207 -8.49 -11.86 -3.78
N VAL A 208 -7.41 -11.80 -2.98
CA VAL A 208 -7.14 -12.77 -1.91
C VAL A 208 -8.20 -12.65 -0.81
N TYR A 209 -8.31 -11.51 -0.15
CA TYR A 209 -9.21 -11.38 1.01
C TYR A 209 -10.68 -11.48 0.59
N LYS A 210 -11.04 -10.98 -0.59
CA LYS A 210 -12.38 -11.15 -1.14
C LYS A 210 -12.71 -12.62 -1.40
N GLY A 211 -11.84 -13.35 -2.08
CA GLY A 211 -12.06 -14.78 -2.36
C GLY A 211 -12.19 -15.63 -1.10
N VAL A 212 -11.47 -15.26 -0.01
CA VAL A 212 -11.65 -15.94 1.29
C VAL A 212 -12.99 -15.57 1.92
N ALA A 213 -13.38 -14.29 1.91
CA ALA A 213 -14.65 -13.84 2.47
C ALA A 213 -15.85 -14.46 1.74
N ASP A 214 -15.78 -14.52 0.41
CA ASP A 214 -16.82 -15.11 -0.45
C ASP A 214 -16.86 -16.65 -0.40
N GLY A 215 -15.89 -17.30 0.28
CA GLY A 215 -15.83 -18.75 0.43
C GLY A 215 -15.25 -19.51 -0.78
N GLU A 216 -14.57 -18.83 -1.68
CA GLU A 216 -13.84 -19.49 -2.78
C GLU A 216 -12.58 -20.19 -2.27
N TYR A 217 -11.96 -19.62 -1.23
CA TYR A 217 -10.76 -20.15 -0.58
C TYR A 217 -10.97 -20.30 0.92
N MET A 218 -10.30 -21.31 1.48
CA MET A 218 -10.35 -21.55 2.92
C MET A 218 -9.42 -20.62 3.69
N VAL A 219 -8.26 -20.29 3.13
CA VAL A 219 -7.26 -19.42 3.74
C VAL A 219 -6.63 -18.53 2.68
N GLY A 220 -6.26 -17.31 3.05
CA GLY A 220 -5.57 -16.36 2.17
C GLY A 220 -4.40 -15.70 2.86
N LEU A 221 -3.31 -15.51 2.11
CA LEU A 221 -2.15 -14.75 2.52
C LEU A 221 -2.42 -13.28 2.18
N THR A 222 -2.73 -12.46 3.21
CA THR A 222 -3.13 -11.07 3.03
C THR A 222 -2.51 -10.17 4.11
N PHE A 223 -2.87 -8.90 4.11
CA PHE A 223 -2.48 -7.95 5.15
C PHE A 223 -3.62 -7.70 6.14
N GLU A 224 -3.27 -7.24 7.32
CA GLU A 224 -4.16 -7.15 8.48
C GLU A 224 -5.43 -6.35 8.19
N GLU A 225 -5.33 -5.10 7.72
CA GLU A 225 -6.48 -4.24 7.45
C GLU A 225 -7.44 -4.88 6.42
N GLY A 226 -6.90 -5.44 5.32
CA GLY A 226 -7.71 -6.08 4.30
C GLY A 226 -8.60 -7.18 4.86
N GLY A 227 -8.07 -7.97 5.81
CA GLY A 227 -8.86 -9.00 6.49
C GLY A 227 -9.71 -8.46 7.63
N ALA A 228 -9.20 -7.49 8.41
CA ALA A 228 -9.91 -6.89 9.55
C ALA A 228 -11.25 -6.26 9.14
N ASN A 229 -11.29 -5.59 8.00
CA ASN A 229 -12.52 -4.99 7.47
C ASN A 229 -13.63 -6.03 7.27
N TYR A 230 -13.30 -7.23 6.84
CA TYR A 230 -14.28 -8.31 6.70
C TYR A 230 -14.71 -8.92 8.05
N VAL A 231 -13.78 -8.97 9.03
CA VAL A 231 -14.15 -9.38 10.41
C VAL A 231 -15.15 -8.39 10.99
N VAL A 232 -14.88 -7.09 10.87
CA VAL A 232 -15.78 -6.02 11.34
C VAL A 232 -17.14 -6.05 10.62
N ALA A 233 -17.14 -6.34 9.33
CA ALA A 233 -18.36 -6.50 8.54
C ALA A 233 -19.17 -7.77 8.87
N GLY A 234 -18.70 -8.61 9.81
CA GLY A 234 -19.39 -9.83 10.23
C GLY A 234 -19.26 -11.01 9.24
N SER A 235 -18.32 -10.96 8.31
CA SER A 235 -18.02 -12.11 7.44
C SER A 235 -17.52 -13.29 8.26
N PRO A 236 -17.78 -14.55 7.83
CA PRO A 236 -17.34 -15.74 8.55
C PRO A 236 -15.83 -15.99 8.40
N VAL A 237 -15.04 -15.02 8.81
CA VAL A 237 -13.58 -15.05 8.70
C VAL A 237 -12.90 -14.64 10.01
N LYS A 238 -11.67 -15.09 10.19
CA LYS A 238 -10.80 -14.65 11.28
C LYS A 238 -9.40 -14.34 10.77
N LEU A 239 -8.68 -13.48 11.48
CA LEU A 239 -7.26 -13.24 11.26
C LEU A 239 -6.44 -14.20 12.10
N VAL A 240 -5.34 -14.65 11.52
CA VAL A 240 -4.33 -15.47 12.19
C VAL A 240 -2.98 -14.78 12.06
N TYR A 241 -2.43 -14.42 13.20
CA TYR A 241 -1.08 -13.89 13.33
C TYR A 241 -0.14 -15.08 13.46
N MET A 242 0.74 -15.25 12.48
CA MET A 242 1.56 -16.44 12.35
C MET A 242 2.47 -16.64 13.57
N LYS A 243 2.36 -17.79 14.23
CA LYS A 243 3.16 -18.15 15.40
C LYS A 243 4.66 -18.19 15.14
N GLU A 244 5.06 -18.45 13.90
CA GLU A 244 6.48 -18.48 13.48
C GLU A 244 7.11 -17.10 13.44
N GLY A 245 6.30 -16.05 13.35
CA GLY A 245 6.73 -14.66 13.41
C GLY A 245 6.20 -13.79 12.28
N ILE A 246 6.11 -12.49 12.59
CA ILE A 246 5.59 -11.46 11.68
C ILE A 246 6.55 -10.29 11.65
N VAL A 247 6.94 -9.89 10.45
CA VAL A 247 7.65 -8.64 10.21
C VAL A 247 6.65 -7.51 10.12
N PHE A 248 6.87 -6.44 10.89
CA PHE A 248 6.07 -5.22 10.81
C PHE A 248 6.75 -4.25 9.87
N LYS A 249 6.11 -3.96 8.75
CA LYS A 249 6.62 -2.99 7.78
C LYS A 249 5.75 -1.74 7.76
N PRO A 250 6.36 -0.57 7.99
CA PRO A 250 5.65 0.67 7.75
C PRO A 250 5.49 0.94 6.25
N ASP A 251 4.40 1.59 5.90
CA ASP A 251 4.29 2.34 4.67
C ASP A 251 4.58 3.82 4.94
N GLY A 252 4.65 4.62 3.88
CA GLY A 252 5.07 5.99 4.02
C GLY A 252 4.27 6.97 3.19
N ILE A 253 4.53 8.25 3.49
CA ILE A 253 4.15 9.40 2.69
C ILE A 253 5.43 10.08 2.25
N TYR A 254 5.51 10.40 0.97
CA TYR A 254 6.71 10.91 0.34
C TYR A 254 6.35 12.15 -0.47
N ILE A 255 6.94 13.30 -0.17
CA ILE A 255 6.77 14.52 -0.97
C ILE A 255 7.62 14.39 -2.22
N ILE A 256 7.05 14.52 -3.39
CA ILE A 256 7.78 14.43 -4.66
C ILE A 256 8.72 15.63 -4.77
N LYS A 257 9.96 15.39 -5.19
CA LYS A 257 10.97 16.43 -5.33
C LYS A 257 10.52 17.47 -6.35
N ASN A 258 10.68 18.76 -6.02
CA ASN A 258 10.20 19.88 -6.83
C ASN A 258 8.69 19.88 -7.09
N ALA A 259 7.88 19.29 -6.19
CA ALA A 259 6.42 19.35 -6.26
C ALA A 259 5.92 20.78 -6.44
N LYS A 260 4.93 20.98 -7.31
CA LYS A 260 4.39 22.32 -7.62
C LYS A 260 3.62 22.92 -6.46
N ASN A 261 2.96 22.05 -5.66
CA ASN A 261 2.15 22.47 -4.53
C ASN A 261 2.81 22.05 -3.20
N MET A 262 4.09 22.37 -3.06
CA MET A 262 4.95 21.98 -1.93
C MET A 262 4.33 22.29 -0.56
N GLU A 263 3.73 23.46 -0.37
CA GLU A 263 3.13 23.85 0.90
C GLU A 263 1.88 23.00 1.23
N ASN A 264 1.06 22.68 0.24
CA ASN A 264 -0.08 21.77 0.46
C ASN A 264 0.38 20.33 0.68
N ALA A 265 1.48 19.92 0.04
CA ALA A 265 2.09 18.61 0.27
C ALA A 265 2.57 18.48 1.73
N LYS A 266 3.27 19.48 2.28
CA LYS A 266 3.69 19.50 3.69
C LYS A 266 2.50 19.49 4.64
N LYS A 267 1.47 20.32 4.38
CA LYS A 267 0.22 20.31 5.18
C LYS A 267 -0.43 18.94 5.19
N PHE A 268 -0.44 18.23 4.06
CA PHE A 268 -1.01 16.89 4.00
C PHE A 268 -0.19 15.88 4.81
N VAL A 269 1.13 15.94 4.76
CA VAL A 269 2.00 15.09 5.59
C VAL A 269 1.75 15.34 7.08
N ASP A 270 1.66 16.61 7.49
CA ASP A 270 1.37 16.98 8.88
C ASP A 270 -0.04 16.53 9.31
N TYR A 271 -1.04 16.72 8.45
CA TYR A 271 -2.38 16.20 8.69
C TYR A 271 -2.39 14.68 8.85
N ALA A 272 -1.81 13.94 7.91
CA ALA A 272 -1.84 12.48 7.90
C ALA A 272 -1.14 11.83 9.11
N THR A 273 -0.18 12.54 9.71
CA THR A 273 0.52 12.14 10.94
C THR A 273 -0.07 12.75 12.21
N SER A 274 -1.11 13.60 12.10
CA SER A 274 -1.77 14.22 13.24
C SER A 274 -2.47 13.21 14.14
N TYR A 275 -2.74 13.58 15.39
CA TYR A 275 -3.48 12.74 16.33
C TYR A 275 -4.85 12.32 15.78
N GLU A 276 -5.63 13.26 15.25
CA GLU A 276 -6.99 13.01 14.78
C GLU A 276 -7.03 12.11 13.54
N ALA A 277 -6.16 12.34 12.56
CA ALA A 277 -6.06 11.48 11.39
C ALA A 277 -5.64 10.05 11.78
N GLN A 278 -4.61 9.92 12.62
CA GLN A 278 -4.09 8.64 13.06
C GLN A 278 -5.08 7.90 13.99
N LYS A 279 -5.86 8.63 14.78
CA LYS A 279 -6.98 8.07 15.55
C LYS A 279 -8.07 7.50 14.64
N THR A 280 -8.46 8.24 13.61
CA THR A 280 -9.40 7.75 12.57
C THR A 280 -8.88 6.48 11.90
N ILE A 281 -7.59 6.44 11.55
CA ILE A 281 -6.94 5.27 10.96
C ILE A 281 -7.02 4.06 11.90
N ASN A 282 -6.68 4.25 13.18
CA ASN A 282 -6.64 3.18 14.15
C ASN A 282 -8.03 2.64 14.53
N GLU A 283 -9.00 3.53 14.76
CA GLU A 283 -10.32 3.17 15.30
C GLU A 283 -11.36 2.85 14.21
N ARG A 284 -11.27 3.51 13.05
CA ARG A 284 -12.31 3.41 12.01
C ARG A 284 -11.86 2.67 10.76
N LEU A 285 -10.57 2.75 10.44
CA LEU A 285 -10.02 2.16 9.21
C LEU A 285 -9.25 0.86 9.47
N ASN A 286 -9.24 0.37 10.72
CA ASN A 286 -8.64 -0.90 11.11
C ASN A 286 -7.19 -1.06 10.69
N ARG A 287 -6.41 0.03 10.73
CA ARG A 287 -4.99 0.04 10.38
C ARG A 287 -4.15 0.59 11.52
N ARG A 288 -2.99 0.03 11.75
CA ARG A 288 -2.11 0.39 12.87
C ARG A 288 -1.45 1.74 12.64
N SER A 289 -1.63 2.63 13.61
CA SER A 289 -0.91 3.89 13.68
C SER A 289 0.57 3.70 13.99
N VAL A 290 1.39 4.65 13.55
CA VAL A 290 2.80 4.76 13.96
C VAL A 290 3.01 5.67 15.17
N ARG A 291 1.95 6.27 15.72
CA ARG A 291 2.03 7.16 16.90
C ARG A 291 2.12 6.35 18.19
N ASN A 292 2.82 6.93 19.17
CA ASN A 292 3.02 6.33 20.50
C ASN A 292 2.05 6.84 21.57
N ASP A 293 1.20 7.82 21.24
CA ASP A 293 0.27 8.48 22.16
C ASP A 293 -1.22 8.11 21.92
N LEU A 294 -1.48 7.16 21.01
CA LEU A 294 -2.82 6.65 20.76
C LEU A 294 -3.15 5.42 21.62
N PRO A 295 -4.42 5.23 22.01
CA PRO A 295 -4.83 4.01 22.65
C PRO A 295 -4.70 2.80 21.69
N PRO A 296 -4.53 1.58 22.21
CA PRO A 296 -4.55 0.37 21.39
C PRO A 296 -5.90 0.22 20.69
N SER A 297 -5.90 -0.42 19.52
CA SER A 297 -7.13 -0.75 18.79
C SER A 297 -7.94 -1.80 19.56
N ASP A 298 -9.25 -1.66 19.58
CA ASP A 298 -10.18 -2.67 20.14
C ASP A 298 -10.32 -3.92 19.24
N ILE A 299 -9.93 -3.81 17.97
CA ILE A 299 -10.15 -4.83 16.94
C ILE A 299 -8.87 -5.59 16.60
N LEU A 300 -7.75 -4.87 16.50
CA LEU A 300 -6.48 -5.45 16.12
C LEU A 300 -5.77 -6.05 17.35
N LEU A 301 -5.20 -7.24 17.18
CA LEU A 301 -4.44 -7.87 18.26
C LEU A 301 -3.29 -6.96 18.70
N SER A 302 -3.15 -6.76 20.01
CA SER A 302 -2.08 -5.94 20.57
C SER A 302 -0.71 -6.51 20.21
N VAL A 303 0.26 -5.63 19.89
CA VAL A 303 1.60 -6.03 19.39
C VAL A 303 2.36 -6.91 20.37
N ASP A 304 2.17 -6.71 21.69
CA ASP A 304 2.78 -7.53 22.75
C ASP A 304 2.33 -9.01 22.73
N LYS A 305 1.23 -9.31 22.03
CA LYS A 305 0.71 -10.67 21.83
C LYS A 305 1.13 -11.29 20.50
N ILE A 306 1.88 -10.55 19.69
CA ILE A 306 2.33 -11.00 18.37
C ILE A 306 3.81 -11.36 18.46
N ASN A 307 4.19 -12.50 17.90
CA ASN A 307 5.58 -12.85 17.73
C ASN A 307 6.19 -11.97 16.62
N VAL A 308 6.72 -10.79 16.99
CA VAL A 308 7.35 -9.86 16.06
C VAL A 308 8.78 -10.32 15.80
N ILE A 309 9.13 -10.45 14.53
CA ILE A 309 10.50 -10.75 14.07
C ILE A 309 11.02 -9.63 13.20
N ASN A 310 12.33 -9.52 13.11
CA ASN A 310 13.00 -8.57 12.23
C ASN A 310 13.44 -9.26 10.95
N ASP A 311 13.40 -8.54 9.86
CA ASP A 311 14.12 -8.87 8.63
C ASP A 311 15.36 -7.98 8.49
N ASP A 312 16.19 -8.28 7.52
CA ASP A 312 17.32 -7.44 7.11
C ASP A 312 16.91 -6.65 5.87
N GLU A 313 16.53 -5.38 6.05
CA GLU A 313 16.04 -4.51 4.97
C GLU A 313 17.04 -4.38 3.83
N ALA A 314 18.33 -4.25 4.14
CA ALA A 314 19.37 -4.12 3.12
C ALA A 314 19.51 -5.40 2.31
N LEU A 315 19.40 -6.56 2.97
CA LEU A 315 19.41 -7.86 2.31
C LEU A 315 18.17 -8.06 1.43
N VAL A 316 16.99 -7.66 1.92
CA VAL A 316 15.72 -7.72 1.16
C VAL A 316 15.81 -6.86 -0.09
N GLU A 317 16.29 -5.62 0.04
CA GLU A 317 16.45 -4.70 -1.08
C GLU A 317 17.42 -5.26 -2.13
N ALA A 318 18.60 -5.70 -1.70
CA ALA A 318 19.62 -6.24 -2.60
C ALA A 318 19.17 -7.51 -3.34
N ASN A 319 18.25 -8.29 -2.75
CA ASN A 319 17.82 -9.57 -3.31
C ASN A 319 16.42 -9.58 -3.90
N LYS A 320 15.67 -8.49 -3.82
CA LYS A 320 14.26 -8.43 -4.24
C LYS A 320 14.01 -9.08 -5.60
N GLN A 321 14.75 -8.68 -6.64
CA GLN A 321 14.54 -9.20 -7.98
C GLN A 321 14.92 -10.69 -8.08
N ASN A 322 15.99 -11.10 -7.42
CA ASN A 322 16.43 -12.50 -7.40
C ASN A 322 15.39 -13.38 -6.69
N TRP A 323 14.82 -12.91 -5.59
CA TRP A 323 13.78 -13.64 -4.86
C TRP A 323 12.47 -13.74 -5.64
N LEU A 324 12.07 -12.69 -6.35
CA LEU A 324 10.91 -12.73 -7.25
C LEU A 324 11.12 -13.75 -8.38
N ASN A 325 12.30 -13.76 -8.99
CA ASN A 325 12.65 -14.73 -10.03
C ASN A 325 12.64 -16.16 -9.47
N LYS A 326 13.29 -16.39 -8.32
CA LYS A 326 13.35 -17.69 -7.65
C LYS A 326 11.97 -18.21 -7.28
N PHE A 327 11.10 -17.33 -6.74
CA PHE A 327 9.70 -17.70 -6.48
C PHE A 327 8.98 -18.13 -7.76
N LYS A 328 9.13 -17.35 -8.83
CA LYS A 328 8.53 -17.67 -10.14
C LYS A 328 9.02 -19.01 -10.66
N ASP A 329 10.33 -19.28 -10.62
CA ASP A 329 10.93 -20.53 -11.10
C ASP A 329 10.41 -21.74 -10.31
N ILE A 330 10.33 -21.61 -8.97
CA ILE A 330 9.75 -22.65 -8.10
C ILE A 330 8.28 -22.88 -8.47
N TYR A 331 7.49 -21.83 -8.59
CA TYR A 331 6.04 -21.92 -8.85
C TYR A 331 5.73 -22.49 -10.23
N THR A 332 6.51 -22.13 -11.26
CA THR A 332 6.30 -22.63 -12.64
C THR A 332 6.91 -24.01 -12.89
N GLY A 333 7.79 -24.48 -12.01
CA GLY A 333 8.41 -25.79 -12.08
C GLY A 333 7.63 -26.92 -11.40
N ILE A 334 6.49 -26.58 -10.78
CA ILE A 334 5.57 -27.51 -10.10
C ILE A 334 4.40 -27.83 -11.03
#